data_1a0ea02291948fb8796e9d6c65312804
#
_entry.id   1a0ea02291948fb8796e9d6c65312804
#
_cell.length_a   1.000
_cell.length_b   1.000
_cell.length_c   1.000
_cell.angle_alpha   90.00
_cell.angle_beta   90.00
_cell.angle_gamma   90.00
#
_symmetry.space_group_name_H-M   'P 1'
#
loop_
_entity.id
_entity.type
_entity.pdbx_description
1 polymer ?
#
loop_
_entity_poly.entity_id
_entity_poly.type
_entity_poly.pdbx_seq_one_letter_code
_entity_poly.pdbx_strand_id
1 'polypeptide(L)'
;PICAVEGGTVEALGWNRYGGWRVGIRSHDRKRYYYYAHLRKDRPYAPGLREGVTVQAGDVIGFMGRTGYSDTENVNNIETVHLHFGLQLIFDESQKDCDNEIWIDVYDIVELLSRHRSSVRYDRERSAWTRVYPYRDLDG
;
A
#
# COMPACT_ATOMS: atom_id res chain seq x y z
N PRO A 1 0.15 3.36 -11.01
CA PRO A 1 -0.60 2.66 -9.96
C PRO A 1 0.31 1.85 -9.06
N ILE A 2 -0.12 1.68 -7.80
CA ILE A 2 0.46 0.78 -6.81
C ILE A 2 -0.53 -0.35 -6.60
N CYS A 3 -0.05 -1.60 -6.65
CA CYS A 3 -0.87 -2.78 -6.41
C CYS A 3 -0.57 -3.38 -5.05
N ALA A 4 -1.59 -3.92 -4.39
CA ALA A 4 -1.42 -4.67 -3.17
C ALA A 4 -0.57 -5.92 -3.43
N VAL A 5 0.43 -6.16 -2.60
CA VAL A 5 1.32 -7.34 -2.71
C VAL A 5 0.59 -8.60 -2.26
N GLU A 6 -0.20 -8.49 -1.22
CA GLU A 6 -1.04 -9.55 -0.66
C GLU A 6 -2.43 -9.01 -0.36
N GLY A 7 -3.43 -9.88 -0.34
CA GLY A 7 -4.77 -9.55 0.10
C GLY A 7 -4.85 -9.32 1.59
N GLY A 8 -5.83 -8.53 2.00
CA GLY A 8 -6.02 -8.21 3.40
C GLY A 8 -7.02 -7.08 3.63
N THR A 9 -7.03 -6.58 4.85
CA THR A 9 -7.87 -5.45 5.25
C THR A 9 -7.05 -4.17 5.31
N VAL A 10 -7.56 -3.10 4.72
CA VAL A 10 -6.97 -1.77 4.86
C VAL A 10 -7.15 -1.31 6.31
N GLU A 11 -6.06 -1.24 7.07
CA GLU A 11 -6.08 -0.83 8.48
C GLU A 11 -5.73 0.64 8.69
N ALA A 12 -4.96 1.22 7.77
CA ALA A 12 -4.51 2.59 7.92
C ALA A 12 -4.46 3.33 6.59
N LEU A 13 -5.02 4.51 6.58
CA LEU A 13 -4.88 5.52 5.53
C LEU A 13 -4.47 6.85 6.15
N GLY A 14 -4.23 7.84 5.31
CA GLY A 14 -4.01 9.20 5.75
C GLY A 14 -2.56 9.62 5.70
N TRP A 15 -2.31 10.77 6.29
CA TRP A 15 -1.02 11.43 6.33
C TRP A 15 -0.21 11.07 7.57
N ASN A 16 1.07 10.87 7.39
CA ASN A 16 2.02 11.03 8.49
C ASN A 16 3.23 11.88 8.04
N ARG A 17 3.91 12.46 9.00
CA ARG A 17 5.00 13.42 8.78
C ARG A 17 6.07 12.88 7.81
N TYR A 18 6.52 11.66 8.00
CA TYR A 18 7.62 11.09 7.22
C TYR A 18 7.14 10.41 5.92
N GLY A 19 6.12 9.58 6.01
CA GLY A 19 5.60 8.80 4.88
C GLY A 19 4.68 9.57 3.93
N GLY A 20 4.19 10.74 4.34
CA GLY A 20 3.20 11.46 3.56
C GLY A 20 1.87 10.70 3.50
N TRP A 21 1.22 10.69 2.35
CA TRP A 21 0.06 9.84 2.11
C TRP A 21 0.48 8.38 2.09
N ARG A 22 -0.18 7.56 2.89
CA ARG A 22 0.16 6.16 3.08
C ARG A 22 -1.04 5.23 3.08
N VAL A 23 -0.77 3.95 2.82
CA VAL A 23 -1.72 2.83 2.98
C VAL A 23 -1.05 1.78 3.85
N GLY A 24 -1.78 1.26 4.83
CA GLY A 24 -1.42 0.09 5.61
C GLY A 24 -2.42 -1.03 5.41
N ILE A 25 -1.96 -2.24 5.06
CA ILE A 25 -2.81 -3.41 4.82
C ILE A 25 -2.38 -4.53 5.75
N ARG A 26 -3.31 -5.05 6.51
CA ARG A 26 -3.14 -6.24 7.34
C ARG A 26 -3.56 -7.48 6.56
N SER A 27 -2.68 -8.49 6.44
CA SER A 27 -3.02 -9.77 5.82
C SER A 27 -4.25 -10.45 6.48
N HIS A 28 -4.92 -11.34 5.78
CA HIS A 28 -6.11 -12.03 6.28
C HIS A 28 -5.82 -12.83 7.57
N ASP A 29 -4.67 -13.47 7.67
CA ASP A 29 -4.23 -14.20 8.87
C ASP A 29 -3.70 -13.30 9.99
N ARG A 30 -3.70 -11.95 9.77
CA ARG A 30 -3.27 -10.90 10.70
C ARG A 30 -1.79 -10.93 11.11
N LYS A 31 -0.96 -11.72 10.44
CA LYS A 31 0.46 -11.90 10.80
C LYS A 31 1.42 -11.01 10.04
N ARG A 32 0.97 -10.34 8.98
CA ARG A 32 1.78 -9.43 8.16
C ARG A 32 1.09 -8.09 8.01
N TYR A 33 1.88 -7.03 8.04
CA TYR A 33 1.41 -5.67 7.79
C TYR A 33 2.25 -5.07 6.65
N TYR A 34 1.57 -4.66 5.60
CA TYR A 34 2.16 -4.07 4.41
C TYR A 34 1.99 -2.56 4.45
N TYR A 35 3.10 -1.85 4.29
CA TYR A 35 3.16 -0.40 4.33
C TYR A 35 3.56 0.16 2.97
N TYR A 36 2.77 1.09 2.47
CA TYR A 36 2.98 1.79 1.20
C TYR A 36 2.93 3.29 1.47
N ALA A 37 4.00 4.02 1.16
CA ALA A 37 4.10 5.43 1.48
C ALA A 37 4.64 6.28 0.34
N HIS A 38 4.69 7.60 0.55
CA HIS A 38 5.02 8.62 -0.42
C HIS A 38 4.06 8.64 -1.61
N LEU A 39 2.76 8.39 -1.35
CA LEU A 39 1.77 8.38 -2.39
C LEU A 39 1.58 9.79 -2.99
N ARG A 40 0.87 9.85 -4.09
CA ARG A 40 0.67 11.05 -4.88
C ARG A 40 -0.12 12.11 -4.12
N LYS A 41 0.25 13.36 -4.31
CA LYS A 41 -0.50 14.53 -3.88
C LYS A 41 -1.90 14.57 -4.50
N ASP A 42 -2.89 15.11 -3.79
CA ASP A 42 -4.29 15.37 -4.15
C ASP A 42 -5.15 14.11 -4.38
N ARG A 43 -4.62 13.07 -5.00
CA ARG A 43 -5.34 11.82 -5.28
C ARG A 43 -4.44 10.62 -4.99
N PRO A 44 -4.13 10.36 -3.71
CA PRO A 44 -3.22 9.27 -3.33
C PRO A 44 -3.82 7.88 -3.54
N TYR A 45 -5.13 7.73 -3.32
CA TYR A 45 -5.80 6.44 -3.24
C TYR A 45 -6.59 6.09 -4.49
N ALA A 46 -6.76 4.79 -4.72
CA ALA A 46 -7.71 4.28 -5.69
C ALA A 46 -9.15 4.61 -5.27
N PRO A 47 -10.07 4.82 -6.23
CA PRO A 47 -11.48 5.06 -5.92
C PRO A 47 -12.07 3.95 -5.05
N GLY A 48 -12.76 4.34 -3.97
CA GLY A 48 -13.40 3.42 -3.04
C GLY A 48 -12.49 2.82 -1.96
N LEU A 49 -11.20 3.08 -2.00
CA LEU A 49 -10.30 2.64 -0.93
C LEU A 49 -10.61 3.42 0.37
N ARG A 50 -10.87 2.69 1.45
CA ARG A 50 -11.09 3.24 2.79
C ARG A 50 -10.68 2.22 3.84
N GLU A 51 -10.47 2.65 5.05
CA GLU A 51 -10.22 1.75 6.18
C GLU A 51 -11.36 0.75 6.36
N GLY A 52 -11.03 -0.48 6.70
CA GLY A 52 -11.95 -1.59 6.84
C GLY A 52 -12.30 -2.33 5.54
N VAL A 53 -11.90 -1.81 4.38
CA VAL A 53 -12.13 -2.49 3.09
C VAL A 53 -11.15 -3.63 2.91
N THR A 54 -11.66 -4.75 2.40
CA THR A 54 -10.83 -5.87 1.95
C THR A 54 -10.32 -5.61 0.53
N VAL A 55 -9.04 -5.84 0.33
CA VAL A 55 -8.39 -5.83 -0.99
C VAL A 55 -7.78 -7.20 -1.27
N GLN A 56 -7.59 -7.52 -2.53
CA GLN A 56 -6.92 -8.74 -2.96
C GLN A 56 -5.54 -8.42 -3.53
N ALA A 57 -4.64 -9.40 -3.56
CA ALA A 57 -3.35 -9.25 -4.21
C ALA A 57 -3.54 -8.75 -5.66
N GLY A 58 -2.75 -7.76 -6.06
CA GLY A 58 -2.84 -7.13 -7.38
C GLY A 58 -3.93 -6.06 -7.54
N ASP A 59 -4.80 -5.84 -6.55
CA ASP A 59 -5.73 -4.70 -6.60
C ASP A 59 -4.97 -3.39 -6.56
N VAL A 60 -5.41 -2.42 -7.38
CA VAL A 60 -4.83 -1.08 -7.34
C VAL A 60 -5.33 -0.36 -6.09
N ILE A 61 -4.40 0.01 -5.21
CA ILE A 61 -4.67 0.65 -3.92
C ILE A 61 -4.36 2.14 -3.91
N GLY A 62 -3.52 2.60 -4.84
CA GLY A 62 -3.15 4.00 -4.88
C GLY A 62 -2.16 4.32 -6.01
N PHE A 63 -1.56 5.49 -5.90
CA PHE A 63 -0.68 6.02 -6.92
C PHE A 63 0.61 6.53 -6.31
N MET A 64 1.72 6.11 -6.90
CA MET A 64 3.05 6.52 -6.49
C MET A 64 3.25 8.02 -6.66
N GLY A 65 3.93 8.63 -5.70
CA GLY A 65 4.22 10.05 -5.69
C GLY A 65 5.52 10.37 -4.97
N ARG A 66 5.53 11.51 -4.29
CA ARG A 66 6.69 12.02 -3.56
C ARG A 66 6.28 12.89 -2.35
N THR A 67 5.14 12.57 -1.74
CA THR A 67 4.67 13.25 -0.54
C THR A 67 5.39 12.76 0.72
N GLY A 68 5.43 13.58 1.74
CA GLY A 68 6.03 13.28 3.05
C GLY A 68 7.09 14.28 3.50
N TYR A 69 7.78 13.95 4.58
CA TYR A 69 8.78 14.80 5.26
C TYR A 69 8.25 16.22 5.51
N SER A 70 7.00 16.33 5.96
CA SER A 70 6.33 17.60 6.25
C SER A 70 5.23 17.42 7.28
N ASP A 71 5.11 18.36 8.21
CA ASP A 71 3.98 18.45 9.14
C ASP A 71 2.71 18.97 8.44
N THR A 72 2.88 19.64 7.31
CA THR A 72 1.75 20.07 6.47
C THR A 72 1.34 18.93 5.55
N GLU A 73 0.07 18.58 5.58
CA GLU A 73 -0.49 17.55 4.71
C GLU A 73 -0.44 17.94 3.24
N ASN A 74 -0.44 16.92 2.41
CA ASN A 74 -0.57 17.04 0.96
C ASN A 74 0.55 17.84 0.29
N VAL A 75 1.77 17.75 0.79
CA VAL A 75 2.96 18.42 0.27
C VAL A 75 3.92 17.43 -0.37
N ASN A 76 4.42 17.77 -1.55
CA ASN A 76 5.49 17.07 -2.25
C ASN A 76 6.85 17.58 -1.77
N ASN A 77 7.40 17.00 -0.72
CA ASN A 77 8.68 17.43 -0.13
C ASN A 77 9.82 16.43 -0.34
N ILE A 78 9.61 15.43 -1.18
CA ILE A 78 10.64 14.47 -1.60
C ILE A 78 11.02 14.78 -3.05
N GLU A 79 12.30 14.71 -3.37
CA GLU A 79 12.81 15.07 -4.68
C GLU A 79 12.40 14.06 -5.76
N THR A 80 12.57 12.78 -5.49
CA THR A 80 12.34 11.69 -6.46
C THR A 80 11.02 10.99 -6.20
N VAL A 81 10.24 10.76 -7.27
CA VAL A 81 9.05 9.90 -7.21
C VAL A 81 9.48 8.47 -6.98
N HIS A 82 9.04 7.86 -5.88
CA HIS A 82 9.30 6.47 -5.54
C HIS A 82 8.24 5.91 -4.59
N LEU A 83 8.15 4.60 -4.51
CA LEU A 83 7.37 3.91 -3.51
C LEU A 83 8.25 3.55 -2.31
N HIS A 84 7.89 4.00 -1.13
CA HIS A 84 8.40 3.44 0.11
C HIS A 84 7.51 2.25 0.48
N PHE A 85 8.08 1.06 0.42
CA PHE A 85 7.39 -0.19 0.71
C PHE A 85 8.03 -0.87 1.92
N GLY A 86 7.21 -1.34 2.85
CA GLY A 86 7.65 -2.08 4.02
C GLY A 86 6.75 -3.29 4.30
N LEU A 87 7.34 -4.30 4.92
CA LEU A 87 6.67 -5.49 5.42
C LEU A 87 7.04 -5.69 6.88
N GLN A 88 6.04 -5.73 7.73
CA GLN A 88 6.18 -5.98 9.16
C GLN A 88 5.58 -7.33 9.53
N LEU A 89 6.27 -8.11 10.36
CA LEU A 89 5.71 -9.30 10.99
C LEU A 89 5.01 -8.92 12.29
N ILE A 90 3.80 -9.43 12.46
CA ILE A 90 2.96 -9.17 13.63
C ILE A 90 2.78 -10.47 14.41
N PHE A 91 3.34 -10.50 15.61
CA PHE A 91 3.17 -11.58 16.57
C PHE A 91 2.23 -11.17 17.70
N ASP A 92 2.17 -9.87 17.97
CA ASP A 92 1.35 -9.29 19.04
C ASP A 92 0.77 -7.94 18.59
N GLU A 93 -0.48 -7.66 18.97
CA GLU A 93 -1.16 -6.43 18.56
C GLU A 93 -0.53 -5.14 19.14
N SER A 94 0.22 -5.25 20.23
CA SER A 94 0.97 -4.11 20.80
C SER A 94 2.03 -3.55 19.84
N GLN A 95 2.49 -4.36 18.88
CA GLN A 95 3.43 -3.90 17.86
C GLN A 95 2.84 -2.79 16.95
N LYS A 96 1.52 -2.62 16.90
CA LYS A 96 0.86 -1.53 16.17
C LYS A 96 1.14 -0.15 16.75
N ASP A 97 1.44 -0.08 18.03
CA ASP A 97 1.68 1.17 18.75
C ASP A 97 3.14 1.63 18.63
N CYS A 98 3.83 1.15 17.61
CA CYS A 98 5.24 1.40 17.30
C CYS A 98 6.21 0.83 18.36
N ASP A 99 5.75 -0.08 19.18
CA ASP A 99 6.59 -0.80 20.13
C ASP A 99 6.95 -2.19 19.58
N ASN A 100 8.24 -2.51 19.59
CA ASN A 100 8.74 -3.84 19.14
C ASN A 100 8.39 -4.20 17.68
N GLU A 101 8.37 -3.23 16.78
CA GLU A 101 8.16 -3.46 15.35
C GLU A 101 9.25 -4.38 14.78
N ILE A 102 8.82 -5.38 13.98
CA ILE A 102 9.71 -6.31 13.29
C ILE A 102 9.57 -6.07 11.78
N TRP A 103 10.42 -5.22 11.23
CA TRP A 103 10.49 -4.95 9.80
C TRP A 103 11.41 -5.95 9.11
N ILE A 104 10.95 -6.47 7.97
CA ILE A 104 11.67 -7.43 7.14
C ILE A 104 12.47 -6.67 6.06
N ASP A 105 13.67 -7.14 5.78
CA ASP A 105 14.37 -6.73 4.57
C ASP A 105 13.59 -7.24 3.34
N VAL A 106 13.06 -6.31 2.56
CA VAL A 106 12.17 -6.61 1.43
C VAL A 106 12.90 -6.59 0.08
N TYR A 107 14.21 -6.46 0.05
CA TYR A 107 14.96 -6.31 -1.19
C TYR A 107 14.68 -7.46 -2.19
N ASP A 108 14.89 -8.69 -1.77
CA ASP A 108 14.67 -9.87 -2.62
C ASP A 108 13.19 -10.04 -3.00
N ILE A 109 12.27 -9.69 -2.09
CA ILE A 109 10.83 -9.70 -2.35
C ILE A 109 10.49 -8.70 -3.46
N VAL A 110 10.98 -7.48 -3.35
CA VAL A 110 10.73 -6.43 -4.35
C VAL A 110 11.36 -6.79 -5.69
N GLU A 111 12.55 -7.39 -5.70
CA GLU A 111 13.18 -7.88 -6.92
C GLU A 111 12.32 -8.95 -7.60
N LEU A 112 11.83 -9.93 -6.84
CA LEU A 112 10.90 -10.95 -7.35
C LEU A 112 9.63 -10.32 -7.94
N LEU A 113 8.98 -9.42 -7.19
CA LEU A 113 7.76 -8.74 -7.62
C LEU A 113 7.98 -7.88 -8.87
N SER A 114 9.16 -7.29 -9.03
CA SER A 114 9.49 -6.48 -10.22
C SER A 114 9.49 -7.30 -11.50
N ARG A 115 9.79 -8.59 -11.40
CA ARG A 115 9.77 -9.57 -12.51
C ARG A 115 8.38 -10.17 -12.74
N HIS A 116 7.47 -10.07 -11.74
CA HIS A 116 6.12 -10.66 -11.76
C HIS A 116 5.05 -9.58 -11.55
N ARG A 117 5.12 -8.50 -12.30
CA ARG A 117 4.20 -7.37 -12.14
C ARG A 117 2.78 -7.75 -12.49
N SER A 118 1.84 -7.35 -11.65
CA SER A 118 0.41 -7.44 -11.97
C SER A 118 0.07 -6.55 -13.17
N SER A 119 -0.66 -7.11 -14.14
CA SER A 119 -1.16 -6.34 -15.27
C SER A 119 -2.42 -5.58 -14.87
N VAL A 120 -2.37 -4.27 -15.00
CA VAL A 120 -3.51 -3.38 -14.72
C VAL A 120 -3.80 -2.50 -15.93
N ARG A 121 -5.07 -2.12 -16.11
CA ARG A 121 -5.52 -1.21 -17.17
C ARG A 121 -6.44 -0.14 -16.60
N TYR A 122 -6.48 1.00 -17.25
CA TYR A 122 -7.44 2.04 -16.93
C TYR A 122 -8.78 1.74 -17.59
N ASP A 123 -9.81 1.56 -16.77
CA ASP A 123 -11.21 1.42 -17.20
C ASP A 123 -11.85 2.82 -17.26
N ARG A 124 -12.17 3.26 -18.46
CA ARG A 124 -12.74 4.60 -18.68
C ARG A 124 -14.18 4.71 -18.16
N GLU A 125 -14.95 3.64 -18.22
CA GLU A 125 -16.34 3.61 -17.77
C GLU A 125 -16.43 3.78 -16.25
N ARG A 126 -15.51 3.10 -15.54
CA ARG A 126 -15.41 3.14 -14.07
C ARG A 126 -14.52 4.28 -13.57
N SER A 127 -13.81 4.97 -14.47
CA SER A 127 -12.79 5.97 -14.12
C SER A 127 -11.78 5.44 -13.09
N ALA A 128 -11.40 4.18 -13.22
CA ALA A 128 -10.56 3.47 -12.25
C ALA A 128 -9.54 2.56 -12.93
N TRP A 129 -8.45 2.27 -12.23
CA TRP A 129 -7.52 1.23 -12.62
C TRP A 129 -8.02 -0.13 -12.12
N THR A 130 -8.07 -1.12 -13.00
CA THR A 130 -8.52 -2.48 -12.70
C THR A 130 -7.49 -3.51 -13.13
N ARG A 131 -7.50 -4.66 -12.48
CA ARG A 131 -6.70 -5.80 -12.92
C ARG A 131 -7.13 -6.28 -14.30
N VAL A 132 -6.16 -6.70 -15.12
CA VAL A 132 -6.45 -7.34 -16.41
C VAL A 132 -6.97 -8.75 -16.20
N TYR A 133 -6.36 -9.49 -15.25
CA TYR A 133 -6.75 -10.86 -14.93
C TYR A 133 -7.48 -10.90 -13.59
N PRO A 134 -8.76 -11.29 -13.58
CA PRO A 134 -9.49 -11.47 -12.32
C PRO A 134 -9.00 -12.75 -11.63
N TYR A 135 -8.64 -12.66 -10.37
CA TYR A 135 -8.38 -13.78 -9.48
C TYR A 135 -8.82 -13.43 -8.06
N ARG A 136 -8.98 -14.41 -7.23
CA ARG A 136 -9.26 -14.23 -5.81
C ARG A 136 -8.16 -14.91 -5.00
N ASP A 137 -7.85 -14.33 -3.87
CA ASP A 137 -7.06 -14.99 -2.86
C ASP A 137 -7.89 -16.16 -2.27
N LEU A 138 -7.26 -17.31 -2.10
CA LEU A 138 -7.98 -18.51 -1.62
C LEU A 138 -8.44 -18.38 -0.16
N ASP A 139 -7.77 -17.51 0.60
CA ASP A 139 -7.99 -17.29 2.03
C ASP A 139 -8.79 -15.99 2.32
N GLY A 140 -9.36 -15.39 1.29
CA GLY A 140 -10.09 -14.09 1.35
C GLY A 140 -11.58 -14.17 1.11
#